data_bf7d1984939235ce83c64d189189fd0f
#
_entry.id   bf7d1984939235ce83c64d189189fd0f
#
_cell.length_a   1.000
_cell.length_b   1.000
_cell.length_c   1.000
_cell.angle_alpha   90.00
_cell.angle_beta   90.00
_cell.angle_gamma   90.00
#
_symmetry.space_group_name_H-M   'P 1'
#
loop_
_entity.id
_entity.type
_entity.pdbx_description
1 polymer ?
#
loop_
_entity_poly.entity_id
_entity_poly.type
_entity_poly.pdbx_seq_one_letter_code
_entity_poly.pdbx_strand_id
1 'polypeptide(L)'
;SLGGLILRNEVSFQDMDVIDQKADQIWKVMSLCMQRGFDTEGILDGGLEVTRRAPALLKKLEANASIENDPMEIMDWINLFAFAVSEENAAGGQVVTSPTNGAAGVIPAVLMYYHRFIKELDTKQLKDFLAVSGAIGILYKTNASISGAEVGCQGEVGVSSSMAAAGLTALRLSLIHI
;
A
#
# COMPACT_ATOMS: atom_id res chain seq x y z
N SER A 1 -3.88 -22.19 2.05
CA SER A 1 -3.37 -20.87 2.49
C SER A 1 -4.48 -20.03 3.10
N LEU A 2 -4.13 -19.06 3.94
CA LEU A 2 -5.07 -18.13 4.55
C LEU A 2 -5.85 -17.35 3.45
N GLY A 3 -5.14 -16.82 2.46
CA GLY A 3 -5.78 -16.13 1.33
C GLY A 3 -6.82 -16.99 0.62
N GLY A 4 -6.49 -18.25 0.35
CA GLY A 4 -7.44 -19.18 -0.26
C GLY A 4 -8.66 -19.51 0.60
N LEU A 5 -8.56 -19.46 1.92
CA LEU A 5 -9.71 -19.61 2.83
C LEU A 5 -10.61 -18.38 2.74
N ILE A 6 -10.03 -17.19 2.77
CA ILE A 6 -10.77 -15.93 2.70
C ILE A 6 -11.50 -15.82 1.36
N LEU A 7 -10.80 -16.09 0.25
CA LEU A 7 -11.41 -16.05 -1.07
C LEU A 7 -12.56 -17.04 -1.23
N ARG A 8 -12.48 -18.24 -0.63
CA ARG A 8 -13.61 -19.17 -0.60
C ARG A 8 -14.82 -18.63 0.18
N ASN A 9 -14.59 -17.89 1.25
CA ASN A 9 -15.68 -17.22 1.95
C ASN A 9 -16.29 -16.10 1.10
N GLU A 10 -15.46 -15.29 0.44
CA GLU A 10 -15.94 -14.21 -0.43
C GLU A 10 -16.79 -14.72 -1.58
N VAL A 11 -16.44 -15.86 -2.18
CA VAL A 11 -17.22 -16.49 -3.27
C VAL A 11 -18.61 -16.92 -2.83
N SER A 12 -18.87 -17.08 -1.54
CA SER A 12 -20.24 -17.32 -1.03
C SER A 12 -21.15 -16.08 -1.12
N PHE A 13 -20.59 -14.89 -1.33
CA PHE A 13 -21.34 -13.63 -1.40
C PHE A 13 -21.29 -12.97 -2.79
N GLN A 14 -20.27 -13.26 -3.60
CA GLN A 14 -20.09 -12.65 -4.91
C GLN A 14 -19.25 -13.56 -5.83
N ASP A 15 -19.44 -13.41 -7.14
CA ASP A 15 -18.71 -14.20 -8.13
C ASP A 15 -17.20 -13.88 -8.13
N MET A 16 -16.37 -14.86 -8.50
CA MET A 16 -14.91 -14.70 -8.55
C MET A 16 -14.49 -13.58 -9.50
N ASP A 17 -15.16 -13.47 -10.65
CA ASP A 17 -14.87 -12.40 -11.62
C ASP A 17 -15.09 -11.00 -11.04
N VAL A 18 -16.07 -10.84 -10.15
CA VAL A 18 -16.32 -9.57 -9.44
C VAL A 18 -15.20 -9.29 -8.43
N ILE A 19 -14.71 -10.32 -7.75
CA ILE A 19 -13.57 -10.19 -6.83
C ILE A 19 -12.33 -9.77 -7.60
N ASP A 20 -12.06 -10.37 -8.76
CA ASP A 20 -10.94 -10.05 -9.64
C ASP A 20 -11.00 -8.60 -10.10
N GLN A 21 -12.15 -8.17 -10.63
CA GLN A 21 -12.34 -6.78 -11.06
C GLN A 21 -12.15 -5.77 -9.93
N LYS A 22 -12.65 -6.07 -8.72
CA LYS A 22 -12.46 -5.21 -7.55
C LYS A 22 -10.98 -5.11 -7.14
N ALA A 23 -10.25 -6.22 -7.15
CA ALA A 23 -8.83 -6.23 -6.83
C ALA A 23 -8.03 -5.38 -7.84
N ASP A 24 -8.28 -5.58 -9.13
CA ASP A 24 -7.63 -4.82 -10.20
C ASP A 24 -7.98 -3.32 -10.11
N GLN A 25 -9.23 -2.99 -9.79
CA GLN A 25 -9.65 -1.60 -9.58
C GLN A 25 -8.95 -0.95 -8.39
N ILE A 26 -8.81 -1.66 -7.26
CA ILE A 26 -8.07 -1.19 -6.09
C ILE A 26 -6.62 -0.87 -6.47
N TRP A 27 -5.95 -1.79 -7.13
CA TRP A 27 -4.57 -1.60 -7.57
C TRP A 27 -4.43 -0.45 -8.56
N LYS A 28 -5.35 -0.34 -9.49
CA LYS A 28 -5.38 0.78 -10.45
C LYS A 28 -5.49 2.13 -9.74
N VAL A 29 -6.37 2.25 -8.74
CA VAL A 29 -6.50 3.51 -7.97
C VAL A 29 -5.23 3.79 -7.17
N MET A 30 -4.62 2.78 -6.52
CA MET A 30 -3.36 2.92 -5.80
C MET A 30 -2.22 3.40 -6.74
N SER A 31 -2.07 2.76 -7.88
CA SER A 31 -1.03 3.08 -8.86
C SER A 31 -1.20 4.48 -9.45
N LEU A 32 -2.42 4.86 -9.83
CA LEU A 32 -2.72 6.19 -10.34
C LEU A 32 -2.53 7.28 -9.28
N CYS A 33 -2.84 6.99 -8.02
CA CYS A 33 -2.56 7.89 -6.91
C CYS A 33 -1.06 8.17 -6.77
N MET A 34 -0.23 7.11 -6.76
CA MET A 34 1.23 7.28 -6.71
C MET A 34 1.76 8.06 -7.91
N GLN A 35 1.27 7.76 -9.12
CA GLN A 35 1.69 8.49 -10.32
C GLN A 35 1.40 9.98 -10.21
N ARG A 36 0.19 10.37 -9.77
CA ARG A 36 -0.13 11.79 -9.53
C ARG A 36 0.81 12.41 -8.49
N GLY A 37 1.12 11.69 -7.41
CA GLY A 37 2.06 12.15 -6.39
C GLY A 37 3.48 12.36 -6.93
N PHE A 38 3.92 11.57 -7.90
CA PHE A 38 5.22 11.74 -8.55
C PHE A 38 5.24 12.95 -9.51
N ASP A 39 4.12 13.24 -10.15
CA ASP A 39 4.03 14.26 -11.19
C ASP A 39 3.67 15.65 -10.61
N THR A 40 3.19 15.73 -9.36
CA THR A 40 2.69 16.98 -8.78
C THR A 40 3.71 17.59 -7.82
N GLU A 41 4.29 18.70 -8.20
CA GLU A 41 5.19 19.53 -7.38
C GLU A 41 4.42 20.64 -6.66
N GLY A 42 5.07 21.33 -5.71
CA GLY A 42 4.56 22.50 -5.04
C GLY A 42 4.31 22.32 -3.56
N ILE A 43 3.43 23.16 -3.02
CA ILE A 43 3.07 23.19 -1.60
C ILE A 43 1.68 22.61 -1.43
N LEU A 44 1.49 21.78 -0.40
CA LEU A 44 0.18 21.25 -0.04
C LEU A 44 -0.71 22.37 0.52
N ASP A 45 -1.98 22.33 0.18
CA ASP A 45 -2.97 23.28 0.71
C ASP A 45 -3.06 23.16 2.23
N GLY A 46 -3.14 24.32 2.89
CA GLY A 46 -3.25 24.41 4.35
C GLY A 46 -2.27 25.43 4.94
N GLY A 47 -2.41 25.70 6.23
CA GLY A 47 -1.64 26.73 6.93
C GLY A 47 -0.19 26.36 7.27
N LEU A 48 0.25 25.14 6.96
CA LEU A 48 1.60 24.65 7.33
C LEU A 48 2.64 24.77 6.21
N GLU A 49 2.25 25.18 5.02
CA GLU A 49 3.13 25.34 3.84
C GLU A 49 4.04 24.13 3.56
N VAL A 50 3.48 22.92 3.67
CA VAL A 50 4.25 21.69 3.51
C VAL A 50 4.59 21.47 2.03
N THR A 51 5.87 21.46 1.70
CA THR A 51 6.34 21.15 0.34
C THR A 51 6.19 19.66 0.03
N ARG A 52 5.69 19.34 -1.17
CA ARG A 52 5.65 17.96 -1.69
C ARG A 52 7.07 17.43 -1.88
N ARG A 53 7.33 16.22 -1.40
CA ARG A 53 8.67 15.58 -1.37
C ARG A 53 8.83 14.51 -2.42
N ALA A 54 7.73 13.86 -2.79
CA ALA A 54 7.76 12.70 -3.68
C ALA A 54 8.43 12.99 -5.04
N PRO A 55 8.16 14.09 -5.75
CA PRO A 55 8.81 14.37 -7.04
C PRO A 55 10.32 14.56 -6.91
N ALA A 56 10.78 15.27 -5.87
CA ALA A 56 12.21 15.51 -5.65
C ALA A 56 12.95 14.22 -5.25
N LEU A 57 12.32 13.39 -4.42
CA LEU A 57 12.88 12.10 -4.01
C LEU A 57 12.96 11.13 -5.19
N LEU A 58 11.93 11.09 -6.05
CA LEU A 58 11.96 10.28 -7.28
C LEU A 58 13.15 10.66 -8.17
N LYS A 59 13.31 11.95 -8.47
CA LYS A 59 14.44 12.44 -9.28
C LYS A 59 15.80 12.06 -8.67
N LYS A 60 15.93 12.15 -7.35
CA LYS A 60 17.16 11.75 -6.64
C LYS A 60 17.43 10.25 -6.78
N LEU A 61 16.43 9.39 -6.57
CA LEU A 61 16.60 7.95 -6.64
C LEU A 61 16.90 7.47 -8.06
N GLU A 62 16.24 8.06 -9.07
CA GLU A 62 16.52 7.75 -10.48
C GLU A 62 17.92 8.20 -10.92
N ALA A 63 18.40 9.33 -10.41
CA ALA A 63 19.76 9.81 -10.69
C ALA A 63 20.84 8.95 -10.00
N ASN A 64 20.56 8.39 -8.84
CA ASN A 64 21.50 7.58 -8.05
C ASN A 64 21.48 6.08 -8.41
N ALA A 65 20.59 5.64 -9.28
CA ALA A 65 20.44 4.23 -9.66
C ALA A 65 21.72 3.57 -10.24
N SER A 66 22.80 4.33 -10.42
CA SER A 66 24.11 3.88 -10.87
C SER A 66 25.19 3.85 -9.77
N ILE A 67 24.90 4.28 -8.55
CA ILE A 67 25.88 4.34 -7.46
C ILE A 67 25.59 3.22 -6.46
N GLU A 68 26.41 2.17 -6.60
CA GLU A 68 26.65 1.04 -5.68
C GLU A 68 25.68 0.82 -4.49
N ASN A 69 24.87 -0.24 -4.63
CA ASN A 69 24.37 -1.16 -3.57
C ASN A 69 24.30 -0.61 -2.12
N ASP A 70 23.62 0.51 -1.88
CA ASP A 70 23.23 0.86 -0.53
C ASP A 70 22.03 0.00 -0.12
N PRO A 71 22.16 -0.92 0.86
CA PRO A 71 21.03 -1.72 1.33
C PRO A 71 19.86 -0.89 1.85
N MET A 72 20.09 0.38 2.19
CA MET A 72 19.08 1.31 2.68
C MET A 72 18.30 1.99 1.54
N GLU A 73 18.75 1.92 0.30
CA GLU A 73 18.04 2.48 -0.86
C GLU A 73 16.62 1.92 -1.00
N ILE A 74 16.43 0.65 -0.63
CA ILE A 74 15.11 0.02 -0.54
C ILE A 74 14.14 0.82 0.33
N MET A 75 14.61 1.33 1.45
CA MET A 75 13.79 2.15 2.37
C MET A 75 13.40 3.47 1.73
N ASP A 76 14.29 4.08 0.96
CA ASP A 76 14.01 5.33 0.25
C ASP A 76 12.96 5.13 -0.84
N TRP A 77 12.99 4.01 -1.57
CA TRP A 77 11.94 3.66 -2.53
C TRP A 77 10.58 3.44 -1.87
N ILE A 78 10.53 2.71 -0.73
CA ILE A 78 9.29 2.51 0.02
C ILE A 78 8.75 3.84 0.55
N ASN A 79 9.64 4.69 1.10
CA ASN A 79 9.28 6.03 1.56
C ASN A 79 8.74 6.91 0.44
N LEU A 80 9.37 6.88 -0.74
CA LEU A 80 8.90 7.58 -1.93
C LEU A 80 7.45 7.21 -2.28
N PHE A 81 7.17 5.91 -2.36
CA PHE A 81 5.83 5.42 -2.68
C PHE A 81 4.80 5.83 -1.63
N ALA A 82 5.17 5.76 -0.35
CA ALA A 82 4.30 6.18 0.76
C ALA A 82 4.08 7.69 0.76
N PHE A 83 5.10 8.50 0.49
CA PHE A 83 4.96 9.96 0.39
C PHE A 83 4.03 10.35 -0.76
N ALA A 84 4.19 9.75 -1.93
CA ALA A 84 3.34 10.04 -3.08
C ALA A 84 1.84 9.88 -2.74
N VAL A 85 1.47 8.78 -2.07
CA VAL A 85 0.09 8.55 -1.65
C VAL A 85 -0.35 9.48 -0.53
N SER A 86 0.51 9.71 0.47
CA SER A 86 0.18 10.55 1.62
C SER A 86 0.00 12.02 1.24
N GLU A 87 0.80 12.52 0.31
CA GLU A 87 0.70 13.88 -0.23
C GLU A 87 -0.55 14.05 -1.09
N GLU A 88 -0.91 13.03 -1.88
CA GLU A 88 -2.20 13.02 -2.60
C GLU A 88 -3.39 13.00 -1.64
N ASN A 89 -3.34 12.20 -0.57
CA ASN A 89 -4.37 12.20 0.46
C ASN A 89 -4.52 13.58 1.11
N ALA A 90 -3.41 14.23 1.45
CA ALA A 90 -3.42 15.57 2.04
C ALA A 90 -3.96 16.64 1.09
N ALA A 91 -3.76 16.47 -0.22
CA ALA A 91 -4.29 17.36 -1.26
C ALA A 91 -5.76 17.07 -1.64
N GLY A 92 -6.44 16.16 -0.94
CA GLY A 92 -7.83 15.77 -1.26
C GLY A 92 -7.96 14.87 -2.49
N GLY A 93 -6.86 14.29 -2.97
CA GLY A 93 -6.85 13.35 -4.07
C GLY A 93 -7.49 12.00 -3.72
N GLN A 94 -7.83 11.22 -4.74
CA GLN A 94 -8.41 9.90 -4.56
C GLN A 94 -7.35 8.90 -4.07
N VAL A 95 -7.61 8.29 -2.91
CA VAL A 95 -6.79 7.22 -2.30
C VAL A 95 -7.64 5.99 -2.00
N VAL A 96 -6.98 4.85 -1.78
CA VAL A 96 -7.62 3.66 -1.20
C VAL A 96 -7.40 3.71 0.31
N THR A 97 -8.51 3.73 1.07
CA THR A 97 -8.46 3.69 2.53
C THR A 97 -7.96 2.32 3.02
N SER A 98 -6.85 2.27 3.81
CA SER A 98 -6.26 0.99 4.23
C SER A 98 -5.41 1.08 5.53
N PRO A 99 -5.95 0.85 6.74
CA PRO A 99 -7.37 0.74 7.08
C PRO A 99 -8.07 2.11 7.19
N THR A 100 -7.29 3.20 7.24
CA THR A 100 -7.74 4.58 7.32
C THR A 100 -7.05 5.43 6.27
N ASN A 101 -7.50 6.67 6.05
CA ASN A 101 -6.86 7.59 5.10
C ASN A 101 -5.48 8.04 5.59
N GLY A 102 -5.28 8.24 6.90
CA GLY A 102 -3.98 8.63 7.44
C GLY A 102 -2.88 7.58 7.22
N ALA A 103 -3.23 6.31 7.10
CA ALA A 103 -2.31 5.21 6.82
C ALA A 103 -2.36 4.70 5.36
N ALA A 104 -3.07 5.37 4.46
CA ALA A 104 -3.35 4.92 3.10
C ALA A 104 -2.09 4.70 2.24
N GLY A 105 -0.95 5.29 2.62
CA GLY A 105 0.31 5.15 1.90
C GLY A 105 1.04 3.81 2.11
N VAL A 106 0.78 3.09 3.20
CA VAL A 106 1.60 1.93 3.60
C VAL A 106 1.40 0.73 2.67
N ILE A 107 0.16 0.29 2.48
CA ILE A 107 -0.16 -0.88 1.65
C ILE A 107 0.25 -0.68 0.18
N PRO A 108 -0.10 0.43 -0.48
CA PRO A 108 0.32 0.65 -1.86
C PRO A 108 1.84 0.79 -2.02
N ALA A 109 2.55 1.33 -1.02
CA ALA A 109 4.01 1.41 -1.07
C ALA A 109 4.65 0.01 -1.08
N VAL A 110 4.18 -0.90 -0.25
CA VAL A 110 4.69 -2.29 -0.20
C VAL A 110 4.32 -3.06 -1.47
N LEU A 111 3.10 -2.88 -1.99
CA LEU A 111 2.68 -3.50 -3.25
C LEU A 111 3.52 -2.98 -4.43
N MET A 112 3.75 -1.66 -4.51
CA MET A 112 4.55 -1.06 -5.58
C MET A 112 6.02 -1.52 -5.50
N TYR A 113 6.57 -1.62 -4.28
CA TYR A 113 7.90 -2.19 -4.09
C TYR A 113 7.98 -3.62 -4.64
N TYR A 114 7.01 -4.48 -4.30
CA TYR A 114 6.97 -5.85 -4.82
C TYR A 114 6.85 -5.87 -6.34
N HIS A 115 5.91 -5.10 -6.89
CA HIS A 115 5.65 -5.00 -8.33
C HIS A 115 6.87 -4.56 -9.13
N ARG A 116 7.58 -3.54 -8.65
CA ARG A 116 8.70 -2.91 -9.37
C ARG A 116 10.02 -3.69 -9.24
N PHE A 117 10.31 -4.24 -8.05
CA PHE A 117 11.64 -4.77 -7.75
C PHE A 117 11.71 -6.29 -7.54
N ILE A 118 10.57 -6.95 -7.36
CA ILE A 118 10.57 -8.40 -7.10
C ILE A 118 9.93 -9.13 -8.26
N LYS A 119 8.68 -8.83 -8.55
CA LYS A 119 7.91 -9.47 -9.62
C LYS A 119 6.69 -8.63 -9.96
N GLU A 120 6.40 -8.45 -11.26
CA GLU A 120 5.15 -7.85 -11.71
C GLU A 120 3.94 -8.59 -11.12
N LEU A 121 3.01 -7.82 -10.54
CA LEU A 121 1.80 -8.36 -9.91
C LEU A 121 0.81 -8.82 -10.97
N ASP A 122 0.38 -10.07 -10.86
CA ASP A 122 -0.80 -10.57 -11.55
C ASP A 122 -2.06 -10.47 -10.64
N THR A 123 -3.24 -10.59 -11.24
CA THR A 123 -4.53 -10.49 -10.53
C THR A 123 -4.64 -11.51 -9.39
N LYS A 124 -4.09 -12.72 -9.56
CA LYS A 124 -4.08 -13.74 -8.50
C LYS A 124 -3.26 -13.32 -7.29
N GLN A 125 -2.04 -12.83 -7.52
CA GLN A 125 -1.16 -12.33 -6.46
C GLN A 125 -1.77 -11.13 -5.74
N LEU A 126 -2.38 -10.23 -6.49
CA LEU A 126 -3.07 -9.08 -5.95
C LEU A 126 -4.24 -9.47 -5.04
N LYS A 127 -5.09 -10.41 -5.47
CA LYS A 127 -6.17 -10.95 -4.62
C LYS A 127 -5.65 -11.61 -3.35
N ASP A 128 -4.63 -12.46 -3.46
CA ASP A 128 -4.03 -13.14 -2.32
C ASP A 128 -3.47 -12.13 -1.30
N PHE A 129 -2.78 -11.09 -1.78
CA PHE A 129 -2.28 -10.02 -0.92
C PHE A 129 -3.43 -9.26 -0.24
N LEU A 130 -4.41 -8.80 -1.01
CA LEU A 130 -5.52 -8.00 -0.49
C LEU A 130 -6.39 -8.80 0.49
N ALA A 131 -6.64 -10.09 0.20
CA ALA A 131 -7.40 -10.97 1.07
C ALA A 131 -6.70 -11.14 2.44
N VAL A 132 -5.40 -11.43 2.45
CA VAL A 132 -4.65 -11.60 3.69
C VAL A 132 -4.52 -10.28 4.45
N SER A 133 -4.19 -9.19 3.77
CA SER A 133 -4.12 -7.85 4.37
C SER A 133 -5.45 -7.45 4.98
N GLY A 134 -6.57 -7.65 4.27
CA GLY A 134 -7.91 -7.37 4.73
C GLY A 134 -8.29 -8.18 5.97
N ALA A 135 -7.95 -9.47 6.02
CA ALA A 135 -8.19 -10.31 7.18
C ALA A 135 -7.48 -9.79 8.45
N ILE A 136 -6.22 -9.38 8.31
CA ILE A 136 -5.48 -8.78 9.44
C ILE A 136 -6.15 -7.48 9.88
N GLY A 137 -6.57 -6.61 8.94
CA GLY A 137 -7.30 -5.39 9.25
C GLY A 137 -8.61 -5.65 10.01
N ILE A 138 -9.37 -6.68 9.60
CA ILE A 138 -10.60 -7.11 10.28
C ILE A 138 -10.31 -7.57 11.71
N LEU A 139 -9.25 -8.34 11.94
CA LEU A 139 -8.86 -8.77 13.28
C LEU A 139 -8.57 -7.57 14.20
N TYR A 140 -7.85 -6.57 13.72
CA TYR A 140 -7.61 -5.35 14.49
C TYR A 140 -8.91 -4.58 14.77
N LYS A 141 -9.75 -4.41 13.72
CA LYS A 141 -11.04 -3.71 13.87
C LYS A 141 -11.96 -4.39 14.89
N THR A 142 -11.94 -5.72 14.94
CA THR A 142 -12.84 -6.52 15.82
C THR A 142 -12.33 -6.60 17.26
N ASN A 143 -11.03 -6.71 17.47
CA ASN A 143 -10.45 -7.00 18.78
C ASN A 143 -9.75 -5.78 19.43
N ALA A 144 -9.56 -4.71 18.68
CA ALA A 144 -8.94 -3.47 19.13
C ALA A 144 -9.59 -2.27 18.44
N SER A 145 -8.81 -1.28 18.01
CA SER A 145 -9.27 -0.18 17.16
C SER A 145 -8.31 0.09 16.02
N ILE A 146 -8.87 0.59 14.92
CA ILE A 146 -8.12 1.11 13.77
C ILE A 146 -8.17 2.64 13.71
N SER A 147 -8.86 3.29 14.65
CA SER A 147 -9.12 4.72 14.64
C SER A 147 -7.94 5.50 15.22
N GLY A 148 -7.37 6.43 14.45
CA GLY A 148 -6.35 7.34 14.95
C GLY A 148 -6.84 8.21 16.12
N ALA A 149 -8.16 8.47 16.22
CA ALA A 149 -8.76 9.20 17.33
C ALA A 149 -8.75 8.41 18.65
N GLU A 150 -8.82 7.07 18.58
CA GLU A 150 -8.85 6.20 19.75
C GLU A 150 -7.45 5.73 20.16
N VAL A 151 -6.64 5.32 19.19
CA VAL A 151 -5.33 4.65 19.44
C VAL A 151 -4.14 5.47 18.94
N GLY A 152 -4.37 6.67 18.44
CA GLY A 152 -3.35 7.54 17.87
C GLY A 152 -2.84 7.07 16.51
N CYS A 153 -2.02 7.91 15.88
CA CYS A 153 -1.43 7.61 14.57
C CYS A 153 -0.57 6.34 14.57
N GLN A 154 0.08 6.02 15.69
CA GLN A 154 0.91 4.80 15.81
C GLN A 154 0.06 3.53 15.72
N GLY A 155 -1.13 3.50 16.32
CA GLY A 155 -2.05 2.37 16.19
C GLY A 155 -2.54 2.24 14.75
N GLU A 156 -2.94 3.35 14.14
CA GLU A 156 -3.42 3.41 12.76
C GLU A 156 -2.36 2.91 11.76
N VAL A 157 -1.15 3.48 11.79
CA VAL A 157 -0.03 3.09 10.93
C VAL A 157 0.48 1.69 11.26
N GLY A 158 0.49 1.30 12.55
CA GLY A 158 0.87 -0.04 12.99
C GLY A 158 -0.05 -1.13 12.44
N VAL A 159 -1.36 -0.86 12.41
CA VAL A 159 -2.33 -1.77 11.76
C VAL A 159 -2.06 -1.90 10.26
N SER A 160 -1.89 -0.79 9.55
CA SER A 160 -1.58 -0.82 8.12
C SER A 160 -0.27 -1.55 7.82
N SER A 161 0.74 -1.34 8.64
CA SER A 161 2.04 -2.05 8.54
C SER A 161 1.88 -3.56 8.76
N SER A 162 1.09 -3.96 9.75
CA SER A 162 0.78 -5.38 10.00
C SER A 162 0.02 -6.01 8.82
N MET A 163 -0.95 -5.29 8.26
CA MET A 163 -1.69 -5.70 7.07
C MET A 163 -0.75 -5.90 5.86
N ALA A 164 0.12 -4.92 5.60
CA ALA A 164 1.07 -4.96 4.50
C ALA A 164 2.12 -6.08 4.67
N ALA A 165 2.65 -6.26 5.87
CA ALA A 165 3.59 -7.33 6.19
C ALA A 165 2.99 -8.72 5.99
N ALA A 166 1.75 -8.93 6.44
CA ALA A 166 1.05 -10.20 6.25
C ALA A 166 0.77 -10.49 4.77
N GLY A 167 0.30 -9.50 4.01
CA GLY A 167 0.07 -9.62 2.58
C GLY A 167 1.36 -9.91 1.82
N LEU A 168 2.45 -9.19 2.09
CA LEU A 168 3.75 -9.43 1.47
C LEU A 168 4.29 -10.83 1.81
N THR A 169 4.14 -11.27 3.06
CA THR A 169 4.53 -12.61 3.48
C THR A 169 3.76 -13.67 2.70
N ALA A 170 2.45 -13.50 2.51
CA ALA A 170 1.64 -14.43 1.72
C ALA A 170 2.14 -14.54 0.27
N LEU A 171 2.54 -13.42 -0.36
CA LEU A 171 3.14 -13.43 -1.70
C LEU A 171 4.50 -14.13 -1.73
N ARG A 172 5.33 -13.93 -0.72
CA ARG A 172 6.67 -14.51 -0.65
C ARG A 172 6.64 -15.99 -0.30
N LEU A 173 5.80 -16.41 0.63
CA LEU A 173 5.66 -17.80 1.06
C LEU A 173 4.96 -18.69 0.04
N SER A 174 4.19 -18.13 -0.88
CA SER A 174 3.69 -18.91 -2.03
C SER A 174 4.82 -19.39 -2.94
N LEU A 175 6.04 -18.84 -2.80
CA LEU A 175 7.25 -19.23 -3.51
C LEU A 175 8.13 -20.21 -2.71
N ILE A 176 7.84 -20.39 -1.42
CA ILE A 176 8.56 -21.30 -0.52
C ILE A 176 7.53 -22.30 -0.01
N HIS A 177 7.57 -23.52 -0.51
CA HIS A 177 6.82 -24.62 0.07
C HIS A 177 7.37 -24.89 1.49
N ILE A 178 6.67 -24.39 2.49
CA ILE A 178 6.86 -24.80 3.87
C ILE A 178 5.97 -26.02 4.12
#